data_e4a6aff2244154edc4fccc7029d750c4
#
_entry.id   e4a6aff2244154edc4fccc7029d750c4
#
_cell.length_a   1.000
_cell.length_b   1.000
_cell.length_c   1.000
_cell.angle_alpha   90.00
_cell.angle_beta   90.00
_cell.angle_gamma   90.00
#
_symmetry.space_group_name_H-M   'P 1'
#
loop_
_entity.id
_entity.type
_entity.pdbx_description
1 polymer ?
#
loop_
_entity_poly.entity_id
_entity_poly.type
_entity_poly.pdbx_seq_one_letter_code
_entity_poly.pdbx_strand_id
1 'polypeptide(L)'
;MKLKQTITEAEEVEFDSLDNKQQNKIKAVHKHVGGKRGYIFDGIHGLIVQFITGGDIGQISGKQIKGLAKENIRWMKVEKKDIVVGI
;
A
#
# COMPACT_ATOMS: atom_id res chain seq x y z
N MET A 1 11.83 12.74 -3.47
CA MET A 1 10.57 12.09 -3.88
C MET A 1 9.45 12.54 -2.95
N LYS A 2 8.31 12.89 -3.53
CA LYS A 2 7.20 13.47 -2.77
C LYS A 2 6.67 12.58 -1.65
N LEU A 3 6.65 11.28 -1.87
CA LEU A 3 6.16 10.34 -0.86
C LEU A 3 6.99 10.39 0.43
N LYS A 4 8.31 10.43 0.31
CA LYS A 4 9.19 10.54 1.46
C LYS A 4 9.03 11.88 2.19
N GLN A 5 8.80 12.93 1.46
CA GLN A 5 8.58 14.26 2.05
C GLN A 5 7.26 14.33 2.80
N THR A 6 6.26 13.61 2.33
CA THR A 6 4.94 13.59 2.95
C THR A 6 4.93 12.73 4.22
N ILE A 7 5.78 11.72 4.28
CA ILE A 7 5.83 10.75 5.39
C ILE A 7 7.14 10.92 6.14
N THR A 8 7.34 12.11 6.71
CA THR A 8 8.62 12.48 7.34
C THR A 8 8.94 11.70 8.61
N GLU A 9 7.93 11.18 9.29
CA GLU A 9 8.10 10.44 10.54
C GLU A 9 8.09 8.93 10.36
N ALA A 10 8.01 8.47 9.11
CA ALA A 10 8.00 7.05 8.79
C ALA A 10 9.39 6.61 8.32
N GLU A 11 9.81 5.42 8.70
CA GLU A 11 11.04 4.81 8.24
C GLU A 11 10.74 3.80 7.14
N GLU A 12 11.55 3.83 6.09
CA GLU A 12 11.46 2.82 5.05
C GLU A 12 11.97 1.49 5.58
N VAL A 13 11.20 0.42 5.37
CA VAL A 13 11.56 -0.92 5.84
C VAL A 13 11.52 -1.92 4.69
N GLU A 14 12.30 -2.99 4.85
CA GLU A 14 12.30 -4.08 3.87
C GLU A 14 11.17 -5.06 4.16
N PHE A 15 10.57 -5.59 3.11
CA PHE A 15 9.50 -6.59 3.24
C PHE A 15 9.94 -7.78 4.08
N ASP A 16 11.16 -8.27 3.85
CA ASP A 16 11.68 -9.43 4.55
C ASP A 16 11.93 -9.19 6.05
N SER A 17 12.01 -7.94 6.47
CA SER A 17 12.17 -7.61 7.88
C SER A 17 10.86 -7.64 8.67
N LEU A 18 9.73 -7.73 7.98
CA LEU A 18 8.42 -7.75 8.60
C LEU A 18 8.09 -9.16 9.12
N ASP A 19 7.19 -9.22 10.11
CA ASP A 19 6.71 -10.52 10.57
C ASP A 19 5.75 -11.15 9.55
N ASN A 20 5.42 -12.43 9.75
CA ASN A 20 4.59 -13.17 8.82
C ASN A 20 3.19 -12.57 8.67
N LYS A 21 2.63 -12.07 9.75
CA LYS A 21 1.30 -11.45 9.75
C LYS A 21 1.28 -10.20 8.87
N GLN A 22 2.30 -9.35 9.03
CA GLN A 22 2.43 -8.13 8.23
C GLN A 22 2.67 -8.47 6.76
N GLN A 23 3.58 -9.40 6.48
CA GLN A 23 3.85 -9.85 5.11
C GLN A 23 2.60 -10.39 4.43
N ASN A 24 1.84 -11.22 5.14
CA ASN A 24 0.61 -11.81 4.60
C ASN A 24 -0.44 -10.75 4.31
N LYS A 25 -0.56 -9.75 5.16
CA LYS A 25 -1.50 -8.66 4.95
C LYS A 25 -1.13 -7.84 3.72
N ILE A 26 0.15 -7.54 3.54
CA ILE A 26 0.64 -6.83 2.35
C ILE A 26 0.35 -7.65 1.09
N LYS A 27 0.61 -8.95 1.12
CA LYS A 27 0.33 -9.83 -0.02
C LYS A 27 -1.16 -9.84 -0.37
N ALA A 28 -2.02 -9.89 0.63
CA ALA A 28 -3.47 -9.88 0.42
C ALA A 28 -3.93 -8.56 -0.22
N VAL A 29 -3.43 -7.44 0.29
CA VAL A 29 -3.72 -6.12 -0.27
C VAL A 29 -3.19 -6.01 -1.70
N HIS A 30 -1.96 -6.47 -1.93
CA HIS A 30 -1.34 -6.45 -3.25
C HIS A 30 -2.18 -7.22 -4.28
N LYS A 31 -2.76 -8.33 -3.87
CA LYS A 31 -3.61 -9.14 -4.73
C LYS A 31 -4.83 -8.36 -5.25
N HIS A 32 -5.37 -7.47 -4.42
CA HIS A 32 -6.51 -6.64 -4.81
C HIS A 32 -6.10 -5.40 -5.62
N VAL A 33 -4.96 -4.81 -5.29
CA VAL A 33 -4.48 -3.60 -5.95
C VAL A 33 -3.82 -3.92 -7.29
N GLY A 34 -3.01 -4.95 -7.34
CA GLY A 34 -2.22 -5.28 -8.52
C GLY A 34 -0.93 -4.45 -8.61
N GLY A 35 -0.29 -4.48 -9.76
CA GLY A 35 0.95 -3.76 -9.97
C GLY A 35 2.13 -4.35 -9.24
N LYS A 36 3.15 -3.53 -9.00
CA LYS A 36 4.36 -3.91 -8.27
C LYS A 36 4.36 -3.26 -6.89
N ARG A 37 4.79 -4.01 -5.88
CA ARG A 37 5.03 -3.43 -4.58
C ARG A 37 6.24 -2.50 -4.66
N GLY A 38 6.05 -1.25 -4.21
CA GLY A 38 7.11 -0.27 -4.12
C GLY A 38 7.65 -0.16 -2.70
N TYR A 39 7.70 1.05 -2.19
CA TYR A 39 8.22 1.31 -0.84
C TYR A 39 7.25 0.85 0.24
N ILE A 40 7.82 0.43 1.36
CA ILE A 40 7.09 0.14 2.59
C ILE A 40 7.64 1.06 3.67
N PHE A 41 6.76 1.77 4.37
CA PHE A 41 7.14 2.64 5.47
C PHE A 41 6.48 2.17 6.76
N ASP A 42 7.24 2.18 7.84
CA ASP A 42 6.73 1.88 9.17
C ASP A 42 6.38 3.21 9.85
N GLY A 43 5.13 3.60 9.74
CA GLY A 43 4.63 4.85 10.30
C GLY A 43 4.15 4.69 11.74
N ILE A 44 3.80 5.81 12.36
CA ILE A 44 3.35 5.87 13.75
C ILE A 44 2.12 4.98 14.00
N HIS A 45 1.22 4.94 13.02
CA HIS A 45 -0.05 4.22 13.16
C HIS A 45 -0.07 2.86 12.45
N GLY A 46 1.05 2.46 11.88
CA GLY A 46 1.17 1.19 11.19
C GLY A 46 1.88 1.31 9.85
N LEU A 47 1.85 0.26 9.08
CA LEU A 47 2.56 0.21 7.80
C LEU A 47 1.86 1.03 6.73
N ILE A 48 2.65 1.62 5.87
CA ILE A 48 2.20 2.32 4.67
C ILE A 48 2.91 1.69 3.49
N VAL A 49 2.15 1.20 2.52
CA VAL A 49 2.70 0.45 1.39
C VAL A 49 2.32 1.13 0.09
N GLN A 50 3.31 1.34 -0.76
CA GLN A 50 3.12 1.87 -2.10
C GLN A 50 3.03 0.71 -3.09
N PHE A 51 2.04 0.77 -3.99
CA PHE A 51 1.91 -0.16 -5.11
C PHE A 51 1.99 0.64 -6.40
N ILE A 52 2.96 0.29 -7.24
CA ILE A 52 3.19 0.97 -8.51
C ILE A 52 2.39 0.24 -9.58
N THR A 53 1.33 0.86 -10.06
CA THR A 53 0.43 0.24 -11.02
C THR A 53 0.78 0.58 -12.47
N GLY A 54 1.55 1.64 -12.67
CA GLY A 54 2.17 1.95 -13.96
C GLY A 54 1.23 2.34 -15.08
N GLY A 55 -0.03 2.51 -14.81
CA GLY A 55 -0.99 2.74 -15.86
C GLY A 55 -2.07 3.73 -15.49
N ASP A 56 -3.18 3.63 -16.17
CA ASP A 56 -4.35 4.46 -15.92
C ASP A 56 -5.11 3.90 -14.71
N ILE A 57 -4.72 4.34 -13.53
CA ILE A 57 -5.29 3.86 -12.28
C ILE A 57 -6.50 4.65 -11.81
N GLY A 58 -6.98 5.58 -12.63
CA GLY A 58 -8.23 6.26 -12.32
C GLY A 58 -9.44 5.34 -12.29
N GLN A 59 -9.23 4.04 -12.52
CA GLN A 59 -10.30 3.06 -12.63
C GLN A 59 -10.11 1.86 -11.71
N ILE A 60 -9.97 2.11 -10.42
CA ILE A 60 -10.06 1.01 -9.49
C ILE A 60 -11.50 0.52 -9.46
N SER A 61 -11.71 -0.77 -9.67
CA SER A 61 -13.05 -1.34 -9.77
C SER A 61 -13.71 -1.48 -8.39
N GLY A 62 -15.05 -1.53 -8.40
CA GLY A 62 -15.79 -1.78 -7.17
C GLY A 62 -15.45 -3.11 -6.51
N LYS A 63 -15.09 -4.12 -7.31
CA LYS A 63 -14.65 -5.42 -6.82
C LYS A 63 -13.33 -5.30 -6.04
N GLN A 64 -12.39 -4.50 -6.53
CA GLN A 64 -11.14 -4.23 -5.85
C GLN A 64 -11.37 -3.50 -4.53
N ILE A 65 -12.24 -2.51 -4.53
CA ILE A 65 -12.59 -1.75 -3.32
C ILE A 65 -13.20 -2.67 -2.27
N LYS A 66 -14.10 -3.56 -2.66
CA LYS A 66 -14.72 -4.53 -1.75
C LYS A 66 -13.68 -5.49 -1.16
N GLY A 67 -12.74 -5.96 -1.99
CA GLY A 67 -11.67 -6.82 -1.54
C GLY A 67 -10.78 -6.12 -0.51
N LEU A 68 -10.41 -4.87 -0.80
CA LEU A 68 -9.61 -4.07 0.12
C LEU A 68 -10.31 -3.81 1.45
N ALA A 69 -11.60 -3.55 1.41
CA ALA A 69 -12.39 -3.36 2.63
C ALA A 69 -12.36 -4.58 3.54
N LYS A 70 -12.34 -5.78 2.96
CA LYS A 70 -12.23 -7.03 3.72
C LYS A 70 -10.86 -7.19 4.38
N GLU A 71 -9.83 -6.58 3.82
CA GLU A 71 -8.48 -6.64 4.37
C GLU A 71 -8.25 -5.66 5.51
N ASN A 72 -9.27 -4.89 5.87
CA ASN A 72 -9.24 -4.00 7.03
C ASN A 72 -8.11 -2.98 6.97
N ILE A 73 -7.99 -2.30 5.83
CA ILE A 73 -7.01 -1.24 5.65
C ILE A 73 -7.47 0.05 6.34
N ARG A 74 -6.51 0.88 6.78
CA ARG A 74 -6.81 2.13 7.46
C ARG A 74 -7.22 3.24 6.49
N TRP A 75 -6.52 3.33 5.36
CA TRP A 75 -6.80 4.34 4.33
C TRP A 75 -6.14 3.92 3.01
N MET A 76 -6.58 4.54 1.93
CA MET A 76 -6.01 4.33 0.61
C MET A 76 -6.00 5.66 -0.12
N LYS A 77 -4.91 5.92 -0.83
CA LYS A 77 -4.78 7.11 -1.68
C LYS A 77 -4.39 6.67 -3.08
N VAL A 78 -5.17 7.09 -4.08
CA VAL A 78 -4.92 6.79 -5.47
C VAL A 78 -4.20 7.96 -6.11
N GLU A 79 -3.00 7.71 -6.60
CA GLU A 79 -2.19 8.66 -7.36
C GLU A 79 -2.19 8.26 -8.84
N LYS A 80 -1.58 9.07 -9.70
CA LYS A 80 -1.56 8.80 -11.14
C LYS A 80 -0.99 7.44 -11.52
N LYS A 81 0.07 7.02 -10.87
CA LYS A 81 0.78 5.77 -11.19
C LYS A 81 0.93 4.86 -9.98
N ASP A 82 0.45 5.30 -8.85
CA ASP A 82 0.65 4.59 -7.58
C ASP A 82 -0.65 4.52 -6.81
N ILE A 83 -0.76 3.48 -6.01
CA ILE A 83 -1.77 3.41 -4.96
C ILE A 83 -1.02 3.25 -3.65
N VAL A 84 -1.32 4.10 -2.68
CA VAL A 84 -0.69 4.06 -1.37
C VAL A 84 -1.74 3.60 -0.36
N VAL A 85 -1.40 2.59 0.41
CA VAL A 85 -2.35 1.97 1.34
C VAL A 85 -1.78 2.00 2.76
N GLY A 86 -2.57 2.52 3.69
CA GLY A 86 -2.28 2.42 5.11
C GLY A 86 -2.88 1.14 5.66
N ILE A 87 -2.03 0.26 6.10
CA ILE A 87 -2.43 -1.07 6.58
C ILE A 87 -2.61 -1.10 8.08
#